data_7b58b8d1faf17b8331e1ef6d7d2236f3
#
_entry.id   7b58b8d1faf17b8331e1ef6d7d2236f3
#
_cell.length_a   1.000
_cell.length_b   1.000
_cell.length_c   1.000
_cell.angle_alpha   90.00
_cell.angle_beta   90.00
_cell.angle_gamma   90.00
#
_symmetry.space_group_name_H-M   'P 1'
#
loop_
_entity.id
_entity.type
_entity.pdbx_description
1 polymer ?
#
loop_
_entity_poly.entity_id
_entity_poly.type
_entity_poly.pdbx_seq_one_letter_code
_entity_poly.pdbx_strand_id
1 'polypeptide(L)'
;MKLGKKSFINKFSKAYPKPSCKRLIKWFEQNKKMSRPGGAGPHKLDNLEIRIYLKTDNDYYGLGTTLQKCIKQFKKIYPEVDKYLGRWEVDPSIQLMKYEPGNFYPYVHCENDGDSMLFHRVFAWMIFLNTIKKGGGTKFIYQNIIAKPVAGDFYIWPAGWTHFHQGVNAPNEKKYILTGWINYSGRI
;
A
#
# COMPACT_ATOMS: atom_id res chain seq x y z
N MET A 1 20.72 -27.66 -0.92
CA MET A 1 19.50 -27.48 -0.14
C MET A 1 18.63 -26.41 -0.83
N LYS A 2 17.48 -26.77 -1.43
CA LYS A 2 16.56 -25.76 -1.98
C LYS A 2 15.78 -25.15 -0.82
N LEU A 3 16.18 -23.97 -0.38
CA LEU A 3 15.38 -23.18 0.56
C LEU A 3 14.07 -22.76 -0.12
N GLY A 4 12.94 -23.18 0.43
CA GLY A 4 11.63 -22.78 -0.06
C GLY A 4 11.49 -21.24 0.02
N LYS A 5 11.27 -20.59 -1.11
CA LYS A 5 11.09 -19.13 -1.16
C LYS A 5 9.69 -18.77 -0.65
N LYS A 6 9.54 -18.47 0.65
CA LYS A 6 8.38 -17.75 1.15
C LYS A 6 8.50 -16.30 0.69
N SER A 7 7.50 -15.80 -0.05
CA SER A 7 7.55 -14.42 -0.56
C SER A 7 7.25 -13.38 0.51
N PHE A 8 6.55 -13.74 1.58
CA PHE A 8 6.00 -12.84 2.61
C PHE A 8 5.11 -11.71 2.08
N ILE A 9 4.79 -11.74 0.77
CA ILE A 9 3.83 -10.85 0.15
C ILE A 9 2.48 -11.55 0.17
N ASN A 10 1.53 -11.01 0.92
CA ASN A 10 0.19 -11.60 1.03
C ASN A 10 -0.82 -10.77 0.28
N LYS A 11 -1.70 -11.47 -0.44
CA LYS A 11 -2.81 -10.89 -1.15
C LYS A 11 -4.13 -11.37 -0.54
N PHE A 12 -5.01 -10.44 -0.21
CA PHE A 12 -6.40 -10.71 0.16
C PHE A 12 -7.30 -10.18 -0.96
N SER A 13 -7.81 -11.11 -1.76
CA SER A 13 -8.59 -10.76 -2.96
C SER A 13 -9.93 -10.14 -2.58
N LYS A 14 -10.27 -9.03 -3.25
CA LYS A 14 -11.55 -8.31 -3.06
C LYS A 14 -11.84 -7.95 -1.59
N ALA A 15 -10.79 -7.73 -0.81
CA ALA A 15 -10.90 -7.41 0.62
C ALA A 15 -11.62 -6.07 0.84
N TYR A 16 -11.34 -5.07 0.01
CA TYR A 16 -12.03 -3.79 0.03
C TYR A 16 -13.15 -3.79 -1.04
N PRO A 17 -14.42 -3.53 -0.66
CA PRO A 17 -15.54 -3.70 -1.57
C PRO A 17 -15.45 -2.79 -2.81
N LYS A 18 -15.77 -3.30 -4.00
CA LYS A 18 -15.75 -2.51 -5.23
C LYS A 18 -16.62 -1.24 -5.16
N PRO A 19 -17.83 -1.24 -4.55
CA PRO A 19 -18.57 0.00 -4.35
C PRO A 19 -17.80 1.03 -3.53
N SER A 20 -17.09 0.61 -2.45
CA SER A 20 -16.24 1.48 -1.63
C SER A 20 -15.07 2.06 -2.43
N CYS A 21 -14.42 1.23 -3.28
CA CYS A 21 -13.39 1.70 -4.20
C CYS A 21 -13.91 2.84 -5.10
N LYS A 22 -15.09 2.64 -5.73
CA LYS A 22 -15.71 3.65 -6.61
C LYS A 22 -16.05 4.93 -5.86
N ARG A 23 -16.60 4.81 -4.64
CA ARG A 23 -16.93 5.97 -3.78
C ARG A 23 -15.68 6.76 -3.42
N LEU A 24 -14.58 6.09 -3.10
CA LEU A 24 -13.33 6.74 -2.74
C LEU A 24 -12.66 7.41 -3.94
N ILE A 25 -12.69 6.81 -5.13
CA ILE A 25 -12.25 7.46 -6.38
C ILE A 25 -13.08 8.72 -6.64
N LYS A 26 -14.42 8.64 -6.53
CA LYS A 26 -15.30 9.80 -6.70
C LYS A 26 -14.97 10.89 -5.69
N TRP A 27 -14.75 10.53 -4.44
CA TRP A 27 -14.35 11.46 -3.39
C TRP A 27 -13.02 12.15 -3.72
N PHE A 28 -12.00 11.41 -4.20
CA PHE A 28 -10.72 11.98 -4.65
C PHE A 28 -10.93 13.03 -5.74
N GLU A 29 -11.70 12.70 -6.79
CA GLU A 29 -11.93 13.61 -7.92
C GLU A 29 -12.69 14.89 -7.49
N GLN A 30 -13.61 14.78 -6.53
CA GLN A 30 -14.32 15.91 -5.96
C GLN A 30 -13.43 16.80 -5.08
N ASN A 31 -12.41 16.21 -4.46
CA ASN A 31 -11.47 16.89 -3.55
C ASN A 31 -10.10 17.11 -4.17
N LYS A 32 -9.98 17.04 -5.49
CA LYS A 32 -8.70 17.15 -6.22
C LYS A 32 -7.91 18.42 -5.87
N LYS A 33 -8.59 19.50 -5.48
CA LYS A 33 -7.94 20.74 -5.01
C LYS A 33 -7.07 20.55 -3.77
N MET A 34 -7.32 19.50 -2.97
CA MET A 34 -6.54 19.14 -1.80
C MET A 34 -5.30 18.31 -2.16
N SER A 35 -5.20 17.84 -3.40
CA SER A 35 -4.09 16.99 -3.82
C SER A 35 -2.82 17.82 -4.02
N ARG A 36 -1.71 17.16 -3.76
CA ARG A 36 -0.36 17.67 -4.02
C ARG A 36 0.38 16.68 -4.92
N PRO A 37 1.42 17.10 -5.64
CA PRO A 37 2.33 16.17 -6.29
C PRO A 37 2.87 15.17 -5.28
N GLY A 38 2.85 13.88 -5.64
CA GLY A 38 3.44 12.83 -4.81
C GLY A 38 4.96 12.84 -4.89
N GLY A 39 5.57 12.03 -4.02
CA GLY A 39 7.03 11.93 -3.89
C GLY A 39 7.62 12.90 -2.87
N ALA A 40 8.81 12.56 -2.37
CA ALA A 40 9.58 13.37 -1.44
C ALA A 40 10.94 13.71 -2.04
N GLY A 41 11.48 14.89 -1.69
CA GLY A 41 12.81 15.33 -2.11
C GLY A 41 12.91 15.62 -3.61
N PRO A 42 14.08 15.31 -4.25
CA PRO A 42 14.34 15.61 -5.65
C PRO A 42 13.46 14.80 -6.63
N HIS A 43 12.75 13.79 -6.15
CA HIS A 43 11.90 12.90 -6.94
C HIS A 43 10.45 13.38 -6.95
N LYS A 44 10.17 14.51 -7.60
CA LYS A 44 8.78 14.88 -7.93
C LYS A 44 8.20 13.82 -8.86
N LEU A 45 7.13 13.17 -8.40
CA LEU A 45 6.42 12.17 -9.19
C LEU A 45 5.24 12.81 -9.89
N ASP A 46 4.97 12.35 -11.11
CA ASP A 46 3.79 12.76 -11.89
C ASP A 46 2.52 12.06 -11.40
N ASN A 47 2.34 12.02 -10.07
CA ASN A 47 1.12 11.54 -9.45
C ASN A 47 0.52 12.60 -8.54
N LEU A 48 -0.77 12.50 -8.29
CA LEU A 48 -1.49 13.32 -7.31
C LEU A 48 -1.78 12.49 -6.07
N GLU A 49 -1.50 13.06 -4.91
CA GLU A 49 -1.70 12.46 -3.60
C GLU A 49 -2.64 13.30 -2.74
N ILE A 50 -3.60 12.67 -2.08
CA ILE A 50 -4.34 13.23 -0.94
C ILE A 50 -4.01 12.36 0.28
N ARG A 51 -3.53 13.00 1.34
CA ARG A 51 -3.33 12.32 2.62
C ARG A 51 -4.63 12.33 3.40
N ILE A 52 -5.11 11.15 3.76
CA ILE A 52 -6.31 10.96 4.59
C ILE A 52 -5.90 10.35 5.93
N TYR A 53 -6.69 10.59 6.96
CA TYR A 53 -6.42 10.10 8.31
C TYR A 53 -7.59 9.25 8.77
N LEU A 54 -7.31 7.98 9.13
CA LEU A 54 -8.30 7.15 9.79
C LEU A 54 -8.61 7.73 11.17
N LYS A 55 -9.89 7.96 11.39
CA LYS A 55 -10.43 8.40 12.68
C LYS A 55 -11.59 7.49 13.06
N THR A 56 -11.96 7.48 14.33
CA THR A 56 -13.09 6.70 14.83
C THR A 56 -14.42 7.02 14.15
N ASP A 57 -14.59 8.27 13.73
CA ASP A 57 -15.80 8.82 13.09
C ASP A 57 -15.77 8.82 11.56
N ASN A 58 -14.62 8.49 10.93
CA ASN A 58 -14.48 8.45 9.49
C ASN A 58 -13.68 7.21 9.01
N ASP A 59 -14.42 6.17 8.70
CA ASP A 59 -13.89 4.87 8.25
C ASP A 59 -13.66 4.80 6.72
N TYR A 60 -13.74 5.90 6.01
CA TYR A 60 -13.56 5.96 4.55
C TYR A 60 -14.17 4.74 3.83
N TYR A 61 -15.48 4.56 4.02
CA TYR A 61 -16.27 3.51 3.37
C TYR A 61 -15.85 2.07 3.74
N GLY A 62 -15.49 1.82 4.98
CA GLY A 62 -15.12 0.51 5.49
C GLY A 62 -13.64 0.15 5.36
N LEU A 63 -12.76 1.15 5.20
CA LEU A 63 -11.32 0.94 5.09
C LEU A 63 -10.72 0.41 6.40
N GLY A 64 -11.05 1.02 7.55
CA GLY A 64 -10.56 0.56 8.86
C GLY A 64 -10.99 -0.87 9.16
N THR A 65 -12.25 -1.20 8.89
CA THR A 65 -12.77 -2.58 9.01
C THR A 65 -12.01 -3.55 8.09
N THR A 66 -11.70 -3.13 6.85
CA THR A 66 -10.93 -3.95 5.91
C THR A 66 -9.51 -4.20 6.41
N LEU A 67 -8.82 -3.16 6.88
CA LEU A 67 -7.49 -3.27 7.45
C LEU A 67 -7.46 -4.23 8.63
N GLN A 68 -8.36 -4.07 9.60
CA GLN A 68 -8.47 -4.96 10.76
C GLN A 68 -8.65 -6.44 10.36
N LYS A 69 -9.56 -6.71 9.40
CA LYS A 69 -9.79 -8.07 8.91
C LYS A 69 -8.55 -8.67 8.22
N CYS A 70 -7.91 -7.91 7.34
CA CYS A 70 -6.73 -8.38 6.61
C CYS A 70 -5.55 -8.62 7.56
N ILE A 71 -5.31 -7.71 8.50
CA ILE A 71 -4.26 -7.83 9.51
C ILE A 71 -4.52 -9.05 10.42
N LYS A 72 -5.76 -9.25 10.87
CA LYS A 72 -6.13 -10.45 11.65
C LYS A 72 -5.86 -11.75 10.88
N GLN A 73 -6.10 -11.78 9.57
CA GLN A 73 -5.77 -12.94 8.73
C GLN A 73 -4.26 -13.09 8.54
N PHE A 74 -3.53 -11.98 8.34
CA PHE A 74 -2.07 -11.99 8.24
C PHE A 74 -1.40 -12.57 9.48
N LYS A 75 -1.84 -12.17 10.69
CA LYS A 75 -1.38 -12.73 11.97
C LYS A 75 -1.61 -14.25 12.09
N LYS A 76 -2.71 -14.76 11.52
CA LYS A 76 -2.98 -16.20 11.48
C LYS A 76 -2.03 -16.96 10.54
N ILE A 77 -1.60 -16.31 9.45
CA ILE A 77 -0.65 -16.90 8.48
C ILE A 77 0.77 -16.90 9.07
N TYR A 78 1.11 -15.87 9.85
CA TYR A 78 2.42 -15.68 10.47
C TYR A 78 2.28 -15.42 11.97
N PRO A 79 1.95 -16.45 12.77
CA PRO A 79 1.74 -16.27 14.21
C PRO A 79 2.98 -15.79 14.96
N GLU A 80 4.17 -16.10 14.43
CA GLU A 80 5.45 -15.65 14.99
C GLU A 80 5.60 -14.13 14.93
N VAL A 81 5.04 -13.48 13.92
CA VAL A 81 5.04 -12.01 13.77
C VAL A 81 4.31 -11.35 14.93
N ASP A 82 3.18 -11.91 15.35
CA ASP A 82 2.39 -11.37 16.47
C ASP A 82 3.01 -11.74 17.84
N LYS A 83 3.70 -12.88 17.92
CA LYS A 83 4.26 -13.41 19.17
C LYS A 83 5.62 -12.81 19.53
N TYR A 84 6.48 -12.58 18.56
CA TYR A 84 7.89 -12.27 18.78
C TYR A 84 8.33 -10.88 18.34
N LEU A 85 7.55 -10.19 17.49
CA LEU A 85 7.82 -8.79 17.21
C LEU A 85 7.33 -7.91 18.35
N GLY A 86 7.93 -6.73 18.49
CA GLY A 86 7.42 -5.68 19.37
C GLY A 86 6.00 -5.27 18.96
N ARG A 87 5.35 -4.53 19.83
CA ARG A 87 3.99 -4.02 19.56
C ARG A 87 3.96 -3.18 18.28
N TRP A 88 2.98 -3.40 17.45
CA TRP A 88 2.84 -2.69 16.17
C TRP A 88 1.37 -2.38 15.84
N GLU A 89 1.14 -1.30 15.13
CA GLU A 89 -0.17 -0.75 14.79
C GLU A 89 -0.20 -0.09 13.42
N VAL A 90 -1.41 0.09 12.89
CA VAL A 90 -1.61 0.78 11.59
C VAL A 90 -1.32 2.26 11.78
N ASP A 91 -0.47 2.82 10.91
CA ASP A 91 -0.32 4.27 10.79
C ASP A 91 -1.66 4.88 10.37
N PRO A 92 -2.22 5.82 11.11
CA PRO A 92 -3.49 6.45 10.74
C PRO A 92 -3.38 7.32 9.46
N SER A 93 -2.19 7.72 9.07
CA SER A 93 -1.93 8.53 7.87
C SER A 93 -1.85 7.64 6.63
N ILE A 94 -2.81 7.77 5.73
CA ILE A 94 -2.96 6.96 4.52
C ILE A 94 -2.81 7.84 3.29
N GLN A 95 -2.11 7.34 2.30
CA GLN A 95 -1.96 8.01 1.01
C GLN A 95 -2.97 7.47 0.01
N LEU A 96 -3.83 8.35 -0.49
CA LEU A 96 -4.71 8.10 -1.62
C LEU A 96 -4.08 8.74 -2.85
N MET A 97 -3.65 7.90 -3.79
CA MET A 97 -2.84 8.31 -4.94
C MET A 97 -3.56 8.07 -6.25
N LYS A 98 -3.39 9.01 -7.18
CA LYS A 98 -3.81 8.93 -8.57
C LYS A 98 -2.61 9.04 -9.49
N TYR A 99 -2.53 8.18 -10.48
CA TYR A 99 -1.58 8.22 -11.59
C TYR A 99 -2.35 8.36 -12.90
N GLU A 100 -2.00 9.34 -13.71
CA GLU A 100 -2.52 9.47 -15.08
C GLU A 100 -1.91 8.38 -15.99
N PRO A 101 -2.50 8.08 -17.16
CA PRO A 101 -1.93 7.11 -18.09
C PRO A 101 -0.45 7.42 -18.40
N GLY A 102 0.39 6.40 -18.34
CA GLY A 102 1.83 6.54 -18.52
C GLY A 102 2.62 6.84 -17.23
N ASN A 103 1.98 7.38 -16.20
CA ASN A 103 2.64 7.76 -14.97
C ASN A 103 2.69 6.59 -13.97
N PHE A 104 3.81 6.46 -13.27
CA PHE A 104 4.05 5.43 -12.26
C PHE A 104 5.19 5.83 -11.34
N TYR A 105 5.43 5.07 -10.29
CA TYR A 105 6.59 5.24 -9.42
C TYR A 105 7.76 4.39 -9.95
N PRO A 106 8.75 4.99 -10.65
CA PRO A 106 9.77 4.24 -11.36
C PRO A 106 10.93 3.78 -10.47
N TYR A 107 11.07 4.35 -9.28
CA TYR A 107 12.23 4.11 -8.43
C TYR A 107 12.09 2.81 -7.66
N VAL A 108 13.17 2.01 -7.64
CA VAL A 108 13.27 0.84 -6.76
C VAL A 108 13.51 1.33 -5.35
N HIS A 109 12.64 0.95 -4.43
CA HIS A 109 12.70 1.38 -3.03
C HIS A 109 12.14 0.31 -2.09
N CYS A 110 12.39 0.48 -0.81
CA CYS A 110 11.66 -0.18 0.28
C CYS A 110 11.13 0.92 1.22
N GLU A 111 10.23 0.53 2.11
CA GLU A 111 9.54 1.50 2.97
C GLU A 111 10.30 1.82 4.26
N ASN A 112 11.31 1.01 4.58
CA ASN A 112 12.24 1.18 5.68
C ASN A 112 13.65 1.04 5.10
N ASP A 113 14.22 2.14 4.68
CA ASP A 113 15.53 2.25 4.02
C ASP A 113 16.66 2.67 4.96
N GLY A 114 16.36 2.81 6.26
CA GLY A 114 17.31 3.25 7.27
C GLY A 114 17.25 4.75 7.58
N ASP A 115 16.42 5.53 6.88
CA ASP A 115 16.12 6.90 7.28
C ASP A 115 15.49 6.91 8.68
N SER A 116 15.98 7.81 9.55
CA SER A 116 15.53 7.93 10.94
C SER A 116 14.03 8.18 11.09
N MET A 117 13.39 8.76 10.08
CA MET A 117 11.95 8.99 10.03
C MET A 117 11.15 7.75 9.64
N LEU A 118 11.79 6.70 9.09
CA LEU A 118 11.14 5.54 8.48
C LEU A 118 11.49 4.22 9.16
N PHE A 119 12.49 4.19 10.06
CA PHE A 119 12.99 2.95 10.68
C PHE A 119 11.93 2.20 11.51
N HIS A 120 10.87 2.86 11.94
CA HIS A 120 9.78 2.29 12.71
C HIS A 120 8.77 1.49 11.86
N ARG A 121 8.85 1.56 10.52
CA ARG A 121 7.94 0.83 9.63
C ARG A 121 8.26 -0.66 9.62
N VAL A 122 7.25 -1.48 9.92
CA VAL A 122 7.35 -2.95 9.97
C VAL A 122 6.82 -3.57 8.70
N PHE A 123 5.64 -3.13 8.28
CA PHE A 123 4.97 -3.59 7.06
C PHE A 123 4.47 -2.40 6.25
N ALA A 124 4.39 -2.60 4.95
CA ALA A 124 3.62 -1.76 4.05
C ALA A 124 2.40 -2.51 3.54
N TRP A 125 1.36 -1.78 3.20
CA TRP A 125 0.16 -2.33 2.58
C TRP A 125 -0.34 -1.42 1.47
N MET A 126 -1.11 -2.03 0.54
CA MET A 126 -1.69 -1.32 -0.58
C MET A 126 -3.02 -1.94 -0.99
N ILE A 127 -3.96 -1.10 -1.43
CA ILE A 127 -5.21 -1.50 -2.08
C ILE A 127 -5.27 -0.84 -3.46
N PHE A 128 -5.50 -1.64 -4.51
CA PHE A 128 -5.86 -1.10 -5.80
C PHE A 128 -7.35 -0.72 -5.81
N LEU A 129 -7.67 0.52 -6.17
CA LEU A 129 -9.06 1.00 -6.21
C LEU A 129 -9.75 0.75 -7.55
N ASN A 130 -8.97 0.55 -8.61
CA ASN A 130 -9.49 0.14 -9.91
C ASN A 130 -8.64 -0.98 -10.52
N THR A 131 -9.26 -1.72 -11.43
CA THR A 131 -8.58 -2.77 -12.19
C THR A 131 -7.93 -2.14 -13.42
N ILE A 132 -6.65 -2.47 -13.67
CA ILE A 132 -5.90 -2.06 -14.84
C ILE A 132 -5.67 -3.28 -15.73
N LYS A 133 -5.97 -3.15 -17.02
CA LYS A 133 -5.87 -4.25 -17.99
C LYS A 133 -4.42 -4.53 -18.41
N LYS A 134 -3.62 -3.47 -18.59
CA LYS A 134 -2.23 -3.58 -19.05
C LYS A 134 -1.29 -2.81 -18.13
N GLY A 135 -0.35 -3.51 -17.48
CA GLY A 135 0.60 -2.90 -16.55
C GLY A 135 -0.02 -2.50 -15.21
N GLY A 136 0.37 -1.36 -14.67
CA GLY A 136 -0.21 -0.71 -13.47
C GLY A 136 0.06 -1.38 -12.13
N GLY A 137 0.73 -2.53 -12.10
CA GLY A 137 1.01 -3.28 -10.89
C GLY A 137 2.16 -2.71 -10.05
N THR A 138 2.59 -3.50 -9.07
CA THR A 138 3.80 -3.28 -8.27
C THR A 138 4.70 -4.49 -8.41
N LYS A 139 5.94 -4.28 -8.89
CA LYS A 139 6.95 -5.33 -9.10
C LYS A 139 7.85 -5.42 -7.89
N PHE A 140 7.93 -6.59 -7.27
CA PHE A 140 8.88 -6.94 -6.22
C PHE A 140 10.12 -7.57 -6.83
N ILE A 141 11.27 -6.98 -6.56
CA ILE A 141 12.53 -7.28 -7.28
C ILE A 141 13.04 -8.68 -6.95
N TYR A 142 13.28 -8.95 -5.67
CA TYR A 142 13.88 -10.24 -5.24
C TYR A 142 12.92 -11.42 -5.29
N GLN A 143 11.63 -11.17 -5.11
CA GLN A 143 10.61 -12.23 -5.19
C GLN A 143 10.22 -12.54 -6.64
N ASN A 144 10.52 -11.65 -7.58
CA ASN A 144 10.09 -11.74 -8.98
C ASN A 144 8.57 -11.90 -9.12
N ILE A 145 7.83 -11.11 -8.33
CA ILE A 145 6.36 -11.11 -8.27
C ILE A 145 5.86 -9.74 -8.73
N ILE A 146 4.76 -9.74 -9.47
CA ILE A 146 4.00 -8.53 -9.78
C ILE A 146 2.64 -8.61 -9.07
N ALA A 147 2.42 -7.70 -8.12
CA ALA A 147 1.10 -7.48 -7.55
C ALA A 147 0.20 -6.86 -8.62
N LYS A 148 -0.76 -7.66 -9.12
CA LYS A 148 -1.67 -7.23 -10.21
C LYS A 148 -2.69 -6.23 -9.70
N PRO A 149 -2.99 -5.16 -10.46
CA PRO A 149 -3.93 -4.11 -10.09
C PRO A 149 -5.38 -4.56 -10.33
N VAL A 150 -5.97 -5.19 -9.34
CA VAL A 150 -7.37 -5.61 -9.33
C VAL A 150 -8.12 -4.84 -8.26
N ALA A 151 -9.24 -4.22 -8.62
CA ALA A 151 -10.04 -3.39 -7.71
C ALA A 151 -10.45 -4.16 -6.44
N GLY A 152 -10.09 -3.62 -5.29
CA GLY A 152 -10.36 -4.16 -3.97
C GLY A 152 -9.35 -5.19 -3.46
N ASP A 153 -8.36 -5.60 -4.27
CA ASP A 153 -7.29 -6.48 -3.80
C ASP A 153 -6.37 -5.71 -2.83
N PHE A 154 -6.21 -6.27 -1.65
CA PHE A 154 -5.32 -5.78 -0.60
C PHE A 154 -4.03 -6.59 -0.62
N TYR A 155 -2.90 -5.90 -0.57
CA TYR A 155 -1.57 -6.49 -0.44
C TYR A 155 -0.90 -5.99 0.84
N ILE A 156 -0.11 -6.86 1.50
CA ILE A 156 0.73 -6.53 2.65
C ILE A 156 2.06 -7.25 2.52
N TRP A 157 3.17 -6.57 2.86
CA TRP A 157 4.53 -7.09 2.77
C TRP A 157 5.44 -6.43 3.82
N PRO A 158 6.58 -7.06 4.20
CA PRO A 158 7.60 -6.46 5.06
C PRO A 158 8.17 -5.17 4.48
N ALA A 159 8.36 -4.15 5.33
CA ALA A 159 8.78 -2.82 4.90
C ALA A 159 10.27 -2.73 4.50
N GLY A 160 11.12 -3.69 4.94
CA GLY A 160 12.57 -3.61 4.80
C GLY A 160 13.12 -3.98 3.42
N TRP A 161 14.43 -3.89 3.30
CA TRP A 161 15.23 -4.06 2.06
C TRP A 161 15.00 -5.39 1.32
N THR A 162 14.57 -6.44 1.99
CA THR A 162 14.23 -7.72 1.35
C THR A 162 13.07 -7.60 0.37
N HIS A 163 12.28 -6.53 0.46
CA HIS A 163 11.09 -6.29 -0.35
C HIS A 163 11.21 -5.02 -1.18
N PHE A 164 12.39 -4.79 -1.79
CA PHE A 164 12.51 -3.74 -2.80
C PHE A 164 11.48 -3.90 -3.91
N HIS A 165 10.82 -2.82 -4.22
CA HIS A 165 9.75 -2.82 -5.22
C HIS A 165 9.69 -1.49 -5.98
N GLN A 166 8.98 -1.51 -7.11
CA GLN A 166 8.71 -0.34 -7.94
C GLN A 166 7.33 -0.46 -8.60
N GLY A 167 6.77 0.66 -9.02
CA GLY A 167 5.57 0.68 -9.83
C GLY A 167 5.82 0.11 -11.23
N VAL A 168 4.75 -0.38 -11.84
CA VAL A 168 4.72 -0.77 -13.25
C VAL A 168 3.85 0.21 -13.99
N ASN A 169 4.31 0.70 -15.14
CA ASN A 169 3.57 1.65 -15.97
C ASN A 169 2.20 1.08 -16.38
N ALA A 170 1.16 1.94 -16.33
CA ALA A 170 -0.17 1.72 -16.90
C ALA A 170 -0.34 2.68 -18.09
N PRO A 171 0.01 2.27 -19.32
CA PRO A 171 0.15 3.21 -20.43
C PRO A 171 -1.16 3.89 -20.87
N ASN A 172 -2.29 3.22 -20.65
CA ASN A 172 -3.57 3.64 -21.23
C ASN A 172 -4.66 3.93 -20.19
N GLU A 173 -4.40 3.70 -18.92
CA GLU A 173 -5.44 3.75 -17.87
C GLU A 173 -4.98 4.53 -16.66
N LYS A 174 -5.88 5.33 -16.10
CA LYS A 174 -5.67 5.96 -14.78
C LYS A 174 -5.60 4.89 -13.70
N LYS A 175 -4.67 5.03 -12.78
CA LYS A 175 -4.52 4.15 -11.64
C LYS A 175 -4.80 4.89 -10.35
N TYR A 176 -5.62 4.28 -9.46
CA TYR A 176 -5.88 4.77 -8.11
C TYR A 176 -5.50 3.71 -7.11
N ILE A 177 -4.75 4.10 -6.09
CA ILE A 177 -4.35 3.23 -4.99
C ILE A 177 -4.53 3.91 -3.65
N LEU A 178 -4.73 3.09 -2.63
CA LEU A 178 -4.46 3.43 -1.23
C LEU A 178 -3.18 2.74 -0.83
N THR A 179 -2.33 3.42 -0.09
CA THR A 179 -1.16 2.82 0.55
C THR A 179 -0.94 3.41 1.93
N GLY A 180 -0.31 2.63 2.80
CA GLY A 180 0.01 3.04 4.14
C GLY A 180 0.94 2.03 4.81
N TRP A 181 1.21 2.27 6.07
CA TRP A 181 2.21 1.51 6.81
C TRP A 181 1.64 0.94 8.10
N ILE A 182 2.36 -0.01 8.64
CA ILE A 182 2.20 -0.55 9.97
C ILE A 182 3.52 -0.30 10.67
N ASN A 183 3.47 0.38 11.80
CA ASN A 183 4.64 0.85 12.53
C ASN A 183 4.78 0.15 13.86
N TYR A 184 6.01 0.03 14.36
CA TYR A 184 6.20 -0.29 15.77
C TYR A 184 5.58 0.81 16.64
N SER A 185 4.81 0.44 17.65
CA SER A 185 4.17 1.32 18.65
C SER A 185 4.87 1.28 20.00
N GLY A 186 6.13 0.93 20.02
CA GLY A 186 6.96 0.94 21.24
C GLY A 186 7.20 2.37 21.73
N ARG A 187 7.10 2.58 23.04
CA ARG A 187 7.60 3.81 23.69
C ARG A 187 9.10 3.93 23.36
N ILE A 188 9.48 5.00 22.67
CA ILE A 188 10.84 5.51 22.72
C ILE A 188 11.02 6.18 24.07
#